data_84906d7d2cc4f44255f717f23cb071ce
#
_entry.id   84906d7d2cc4f44255f717f23cb071ce
#
_cell.length_a   1.000
_cell.length_b   1.000
_cell.length_c   1.000
_cell.angle_alpha   90.00
_cell.angle_beta   90.00
_cell.angle_gamma   90.00
#
_symmetry.space_group_name_H-M   'P 1'
#
loop_
_entity.id
_entity.type
_entity.pdbx_description
1 polymer ?
#
loop_
_entity_poly.entity_id
_entity_poly.type
_entity_poly.pdbx_seq_one_letter_code
_entity_poly.pdbx_strand_id
1 'polypeptide(L)'
;MKILNFGSLNIDNTYAVEHFVQPGETMTARELKRFCGVKGLNQSISLAYAGADVCHFGCVGSDGDMLIDMLNACGVNTDAVKRLSNFPSGHAIIQVDKNGQNSIMLFSGANRQLKPEWIDSELEKYESGDWLLIQNETNCLEHAMRAAYAKGMKIAFNPSPMDETALSLPLELV
;
A
#
# COMPACT_ATOMS: atom_id res chain seq x y z
N MET A 1 20.35 -9.27 4.79
CA MET A 1 19.02 -9.63 4.28
C MET A 1 18.15 -8.39 4.36
N LYS A 2 17.79 -7.84 3.23
CA LYS A 2 16.93 -6.67 3.11
C LYS A 2 15.52 -7.10 2.69
N ILE A 3 14.53 -6.29 2.99
CA ILE A 3 13.15 -6.51 2.56
C ILE A 3 12.70 -5.30 1.74
N LEU A 4 12.35 -5.51 0.48
CA LEU A 4 11.63 -4.55 -0.33
C LEU A 4 10.13 -4.82 -0.18
N ASN A 5 9.42 -3.94 0.53
CA ASN A 5 7.96 -3.99 0.54
C ASN A 5 7.42 -3.14 -0.61
N PHE A 6 7.01 -3.79 -1.69
CA PHE A 6 6.36 -3.16 -2.84
C PHE A 6 4.87 -3.08 -2.55
N GLY A 7 4.44 -1.95 -1.99
CA GLY A 7 3.16 -1.86 -1.31
C GLY A 7 2.40 -0.56 -1.50
N SER A 8 1.13 -0.66 -1.14
CA SER A 8 0.15 0.43 -1.16
C SER A 8 0.34 1.37 0.03
N LEU A 9 -0.04 2.64 -0.20
CA LEU A 9 -0.03 3.74 0.77
C LEU A 9 -1.36 4.48 0.68
N ASN A 10 -2.18 4.48 1.74
CA ASN A 10 -3.49 5.15 1.74
C ASN A 10 -3.67 6.09 2.93
N ILE A 11 -4.45 7.13 2.68
CA ILE A 11 -5.03 8.00 3.72
C ILE A 11 -6.45 7.51 4.01
N ASP A 12 -6.69 7.01 5.21
CA ASP A 12 -8.00 6.55 5.63
C ASP A 12 -8.79 7.71 6.24
N ASN A 13 -9.80 8.22 5.51
CA ASN A 13 -10.72 9.24 5.97
C ASN A 13 -11.91 8.56 6.64
N THR A 14 -11.91 8.51 7.97
CA THR A 14 -12.93 7.84 8.78
C THR A 14 -13.96 8.84 9.28
N TYR A 15 -15.19 8.68 8.84
CA TYR A 15 -16.34 9.51 9.19
C TYR A 15 -17.23 8.78 10.20
N ALA A 16 -17.42 9.35 11.38
CA ALA A 16 -18.42 8.86 12.34
C ALA A 16 -19.79 9.34 11.89
N VAL A 17 -20.70 8.41 11.61
CA VAL A 17 -22.05 8.66 11.09
C VAL A 17 -23.13 8.03 11.99
N GLU A 18 -24.39 8.45 11.83
CA GLU A 18 -25.50 7.82 12.54
C GLU A 18 -25.85 6.46 11.93
N HIS A 19 -25.86 6.39 10.61
CA HIS A 19 -26.06 5.20 9.77
C HIS A 19 -25.33 5.42 8.44
N PHE A 20 -25.20 4.41 7.61
CA PHE A 20 -24.61 4.55 6.28
C PHE A 20 -25.52 5.37 5.37
N VAL A 21 -24.94 6.37 4.70
CA VAL A 21 -25.68 7.23 3.78
C VAL A 21 -26.42 6.40 2.71
N GLN A 22 -27.69 6.73 2.49
CA GLN A 22 -28.54 6.04 1.53
C GLN A 22 -28.59 6.79 0.19
N PRO A 23 -28.95 6.14 -0.93
CA PRO A 23 -29.13 6.82 -2.22
C PRO A 23 -30.08 8.00 -2.10
N GLY A 24 -29.63 9.18 -2.54
CA GLY A 24 -30.42 10.42 -2.49
C GLY A 24 -30.44 11.14 -1.13
N GLU A 25 -29.78 10.61 -0.12
CA GLU A 25 -29.68 11.20 1.21
C GLU A 25 -28.51 12.16 1.31
N THR A 26 -28.67 13.23 2.09
CA THR A 26 -27.57 14.10 2.55
C THR A 26 -27.49 14.01 4.06
N MET A 27 -26.30 13.64 4.57
CA MET A 27 -26.07 13.47 6.00
C MET A 27 -24.82 14.27 6.42
N THR A 28 -24.85 14.81 7.64
CA THR A 28 -23.69 15.41 8.28
C THR A 28 -23.00 14.39 9.16
N ALA A 29 -21.71 14.11 8.89
CA ALA A 29 -20.89 13.29 9.76
C ALA A 29 -20.63 14.00 11.10
N ARG A 30 -20.56 13.24 12.18
CA ARG A 30 -20.28 13.77 13.53
C ARG A 30 -18.81 14.13 13.74
N GLU A 31 -17.93 13.39 13.09
CA GLU A 31 -16.47 13.52 13.23
C GLU A 31 -15.77 13.03 11.96
N LEU A 32 -14.61 13.61 11.65
CA LEU A 32 -13.66 13.10 10.66
C LEU A 32 -12.32 12.88 11.34
N LYS A 33 -11.82 11.65 11.23
CA LYS A 33 -10.43 11.29 11.58
C LYS A 33 -9.68 10.83 10.35
N ARG A 34 -8.38 11.16 10.29
CA ARG A 34 -7.49 10.69 9.23
C ARG A 34 -6.42 9.80 9.83
N PHE A 35 -6.19 8.66 9.20
CA PHE A 35 -5.17 7.71 9.59
C PHE A 35 -4.31 7.34 8.39
N CYS A 36 -3.05 6.98 8.65
CA CYS A 36 -2.23 6.29 7.68
C CYS A 36 -2.62 4.82 7.69
N GLY A 37 -2.95 4.26 6.54
CA GLY A 37 -3.50 2.92 6.50
C GLY A 37 -3.08 2.10 5.30
N VAL A 38 -3.73 0.98 5.19
CA VAL A 38 -3.65 -0.04 4.14
C VAL A 38 -2.53 -1.08 4.34
N LYS A 39 -2.63 -2.18 3.59
CA LYS A 39 -1.79 -3.39 3.82
C LYS A 39 -0.30 -3.12 3.65
N GLY A 40 0.09 -2.43 2.58
CA GLY A 40 1.49 -2.14 2.30
C GLY A 40 2.15 -1.34 3.42
N LEU A 41 1.54 -0.23 3.84
CA LEU A 41 2.03 0.60 4.94
C LEU A 41 2.13 -0.19 6.25
N ASN A 42 1.06 -0.90 6.61
CA ASN A 42 1.00 -1.65 7.88
C ASN A 42 2.04 -2.76 7.93
N GLN A 43 2.30 -3.45 6.82
CA GLN A 43 3.32 -4.50 6.75
C GLN A 43 4.73 -3.92 6.87
N SER A 44 5.04 -2.76 6.24
CA SER A 44 6.32 -2.10 6.42
C SER A 44 6.58 -1.73 7.88
N ILE A 45 5.59 -1.13 8.55
CA ILE A 45 5.70 -0.74 9.95
C ILE A 45 5.89 -1.98 10.85
N SER A 46 5.12 -3.04 10.60
CA SER A 46 5.23 -4.28 11.38
C SER A 46 6.60 -4.94 11.23
N LEU A 47 7.17 -4.94 10.02
CA LEU A 47 8.52 -5.45 9.75
C LEU A 47 9.59 -4.61 10.44
N ALA A 48 9.48 -3.27 10.39
CA ALA A 48 10.41 -2.39 11.07
C ALA A 48 10.39 -2.59 12.60
N TYR A 49 9.21 -2.71 13.20
CA TYR A 49 9.07 -3.02 14.63
C TYR A 49 9.59 -4.41 15.01
N ALA A 50 9.59 -5.35 14.08
CA ALA A 50 10.23 -6.66 14.26
C ALA A 50 11.76 -6.61 14.07
N GLY A 51 12.35 -5.43 13.80
CA GLY A 51 13.79 -5.25 13.64
C GLY A 51 14.32 -5.59 12.24
N ALA A 52 13.46 -5.70 11.23
CA ALA A 52 13.89 -5.97 9.87
C ALA A 52 14.42 -4.70 9.18
N ASP A 53 15.39 -4.87 8.28
CA ASP A 53 15.85 -3.83 7.35
C ASP A 53 14.85 -3.76 6.18
N VAL A 54 13.88 -2.85 6.29
CA VAL A 54 12.77 -2.72 5.34
C VAL A 54 12.79 -1.38 4.61
N CYS A 55 12.71 -1.45 3.29
CA CYS A 55 12.47 -0.31 2.40
C CYS A 55 11.05 -0.42 1.83
N HIS A 56 10.29 0.66 1.90
CA HIS A 56 8.99 0.75 1.26
C HIS A 56 9.12 1.33 -0.15
N PHE A 57 8.67 0.58 -1.16
CA PHE A 57 8.57 1.04 -2.54
C PHE A 57 7.09 1.15 -2.93
N GLY A 58 6.67 2.35 -3.24
CA GLY A 58 5.29 2.67 -3.57
C GLY A 58 5.17 4.08 -4.14
N CYS A 59 3.95 4.56 -4.28
CA CYS A 59 3.66 5.91 -4.75
C CYS A 59 2.71 6.65 -3.82
N VAL A 60 2.97 7.94 -3.63
CA VAL A 60 2.05 8.88 -2.98
C VAL A 60 1.76 10.06 -3.90
N GLY A 61 0.65 10.71 -3.68
CA GLY A 61 0.30 11.97 -4.34
C GLY A 61 0.89 13.19 -3.63
N SER A 62 0.46 14.38 -4.04
CA SER A 62 0.85 15.66 -3.43
C SER A 62 0.40 15.81 -1.97
N ASP A 63 -0.55 15.00 -1.53
CA ASP A 63 -1.13 14.95 -0.17
C ASP A 63 -0.51 13.86 0.72
N GLY A 64 0.53 13.16 0.23
CA GLY A 64 1.07 11.95 0.84
C GLY A 64 2.13 12.14 1.93
N ASP A 65 2.45 13.38 2.34
CA ASP A 65 3.50 13.64 3.32
C ASP A 65 3.29 12.87 4.63
N MET A 66 2.06 12.85 5.14
CA MET A 66 1.75 12.14 6.38
C MET A 66 2.04 10.64 6.32
N LEU A 67 1.96 10.01 5.14
CA LEU A 67 2.25 8.60 4.94
C LEU A 67 3.75 8.33 5.04
N ILE A 68 4.55 9.19 4.40
CA ILE A 68 6.02 9.11 4.43
C ILE A 68 6.54 9.41 5.83
N ASP A 69 6.00 10.44 6.49
CA ASP A 69 6.38 10.81 7.85
C ASP A 69 6.10 9.67 8.84
N MET A 70 4.93 9.02 8.70
CA MET A 70 4.58 7.85 9.51
C MET A 70 5.57 6.69 9.33
N LEU A 71 5.90 6.35 8.09
CA LEU A 71 6.87 5.28 7.79
C LEU A 71 8.25 5.60 8.38
N ASN A 72 8.74 6.83 8.17
CA ASN A 72 10.04 7.27 8.70
C ASN A 72 10.06 7.27 10.23
N ALA A 73 8.99 7.72 10.89
CA ALA A 73 8.86 7.70 12.34
C ALA A 73 8.90 6.28 12.91
N CYS A 74 8.49 5.28 12.13
CA CYS A 74 8.54 3.86 12.48
C CYS A 74 9.84 3.15 12.06
N GLY A 75 10.82 3.87 11.48
CA GLY A 75 12.11 3.31 11.10
C GLY A 75 12.13 2.60 9.74
N VAL A 76 11.12 2.81 8.90
CA VAL A 76 11.08 2.29 7.53
C VAL A 76 11.88 3.21 6.61
N ASN A 77 12.72 2.66 5.75
CA ASN A 77 13.36 3.43 4.68
C ASN A 77 12.33 3.77 3.60
N THR A 78 12.20 5.06 3.25
CA THR A 78 11.23 5.59 2.28
C THR A 78 11.88 6.18 1.02
N ASP A 79 13.19 5.99 0.80
CA ASP A 79 13.92 6.57 -0.34
C ASP A 79 13.37 6.10 -1.70
N ALA A 80 12.71 4.95 -1.72
CA ALA A 80 12.09 4.39 -2.92
C ALA A 80 10.65 4.87 -3.17
N VAL A 81 10.03 5.60 -2.23
CA VAL A 81 8.66 6.13 -2.41
C VAL A 81 8.65 7.25 -3.45
N LYS A 82 7.84 7.09 -4.49
CA LYS A 82 7.68 8.10 -5.56
C LYS A 82 6.58 9.10 -5.21
N ARG A 83 6.87 10.39 -5.37
CA ARG A 83 5.90 11.48 -5.20
C ARG A 83 5.37 11.92 -6.56
N LEU A 84 4.05 11.94 -6.71
CA LEU A 84 3.35 12.27 -7.96
C LEU A 84 2.50 13.52 -7.77
N SER A 85 2.92 14.65 -8.34
CA SER A 85 2.23 15.94 -8.17
C SER A 85 0.84 15.99 -8.81
N ASN A 86 0.60 15.15 -9.83
CA ASN A 86 -0.62 15.17 -10.63
C ASN A 86 -1.66 14.13 -10.19
N PHE A 87 -1.42 13.41 -9.10
CA PHE A 87 -2.32 12.40 -8.58
C PHE A 87 -2.54 12.62 -7.08
N PRO A 88 -3.73 12.33 -6.55
CA PRO A 88 -3.91 12.16 -5.12
C PRO A 88 -3.29 10.83 -4.66
N SER A 89 -2.92 10.75 -3.39
CA SER A 89 -2.58 9.46 -2.77
C SER A 89 -3.75 8.48 -2.84
N GLY A 90 -3.47 7.20 -2.72
CA GLY A 90 -4.52 6.24 -2.42
C GLY A 90 -5.27 6.66 -1.14
N HIS A 91 -6.59 6.49 -1.12
CA HIS A 91 -7.35 6.82 0.08
C HIS A 91 -8.60 5.95 0.23
N ALA A 92 -9.08 5.87 1.46
CA ALA A 92 -10.35 5.28 1.80
C ALA A 92 -11.32 6.35 2.33
N ILE A 93 -12.60 6.22 1.96
CA ILE A 93 -13.72 6.84 2.66
C ILE A 93 -14.36 5.75 3.49
N ILE A 94 -14.27 5.89 4.81
CA ILE A 94 -14.75 4.89 5.76
C ILE A 94 -15.88 5.53 6.56
N GLN A 95 -17.08 5.02 6.45
CA GLN A 95 -18.19 5.35 7.33
C GLN A 95 -18.20 4.37 8.51
N VAL A 96 -18.28 4.88 9.72
CA VAL A 96 -18.46 4.06 10.93
C VAL A 96 -19.75 4.51 11.61
N ASP A 97 -20.70 3.59 11.73
CA ASP A 97 -21.99 3.86 12.35
C ASP A 97 -21.93 3.79 13.89
N LYS A 98 -23.04 4.12 14.55
CA LYS A 98 -23.16 4.08 16.02
C LYS A 98 -23.00 2.69 16.65
N ASN A 99 -23.10 1.64 15.84
CA ASN A 99 -22.94 0.24 16.28
C ASN A 99 -21.52 -0.27 16.04
N GLY A 100 -20.63 0.58 15.48
CA GLY A 100 -19.27 0.19 15.14
C GLY A 100 -19.15 -0.59 13.82
N GLN A 101 -20.23 -0.68 13.03
CA GLN A 101 -20.16 -1.26 11.69
C GLN A 101 -19.45 -0.28 10.74
N ASN A 102 -18.76 -0.80 9.75
CA ASN A 102 -18.09 0.04 8.76
C ASN A 102 -18.58 -0.23 7.33
N SER A 103 -18.47 0.81 6.51
CA SER A 103 -18.62 0.74 5.05
C SER A 103 -17.45 1.48 4.43
N ILE A 104 -16.73 0.82 3.54
CA ILE A 104 -15.44 1.31 3.02
C ILE A 104 -15.50 1.42 1.51
N MET A 105 -15.15 2.60 1.01
CA MET A 105 -14.90 2.84 -0.40
C MET A 105 -13.43 3.21 -0.61
N LEU A 106 -12.75 2.45 -1.48
CA LEU A 106 -11.33 2.65 -1.78
C LEU A 106 -11.16 3.38 -3.11
N PHE A 107 -10.18 4.29 -3.14
CA PHE A 107 -9.65 4.88 -4.35
C PHE A 107 -8.14 4.65 -4.41
N SER A 108 -7.68 3.96 -5.44
CA SER A 108 -6.27 3.55 -5.54
C SER A 108 -5.30 4.71 -5.75
N GLY A 109 -5.71 5.79 -6.43
CA GLY A 109 -4.88 6.98 -6.64
C GLY A 109 -3.47 6.65 -7.16
N ALA A 110 -2.47 7.21 -6.51
CA ALA A 110 -1.06 7.02 -6.83
C ALA A 110 -0.59 5.56 -6.79
N ASN A 111 -1.24 4.68 -6.01
CA ASN A 111 -0.85 3.26 -5.94
C ASN A 111 -0.92 2.51 -7.27
N ARG A 112 -1.68 3.01 -8.25
CA ARG A 112 -1.80 2.42 -9.60
C ARG A 112 -0.96 3.14 -10.64
N GLN A 113 0.01 3.97 -10.23
CA GLN A 113 0.84 4.77 -11.13
C GLN A 113 2.31 4.31 -11.17
N LEU A 114 2.62 3.15 -10.61
CA LEU A 114 3.95 2.57 -10.66
C LEU A 114 4.32 2.17 -12.09
N LYS A 115 5.61 2.28 -12.40
CA LYS A 115 6.15 2.00 -13.73
C LYS A 115 7.19 0.88 -13.66
N PRO A 116 7.22 -0.03 -14.64
CA PRO A 116 8.19 -1.12 -14.68
C PRO A 116 9.64 -0.65 -14.53
N GLU A 117 10.01 0.43 -15.20
CA GLU A 117 11.38 0.96 -15.16
C GLU A 117 11.80 1.47 -13.77
N TRP A 118 10.85 1.88 -12.92
CA TRP A 118 11.16 2.24 -11.53
C TRP A 118 11.40 1.01 -10.67
N ILE A 119 10.66 -0.08 -10.95
CA ILE A 119 10.82 -1.37 -10.28
C ILE A 119 12.21 -1.93 -10.60
N ASP A 120 12.57 -1.96 -11.90
CA ASP A 120 13.86 -2.48 -12.36
C ASP A 120 15.02 -1.72 -11.70
N SER A 121 14.96 -0.38 -11.71
CA SER A 121 15.97 0.47 -11.08
C SER A 121 16.05 0.26 -9.56
N GLU A 122 14.93 0.06 -8.87
CA GLU A 122 14.95 -0.19 -7.43
C GLU A 122 15.52 -1.55 -7.10
N LEU A 123 15.14 -2.57 -7.87
CA LEU A 123 15.64 -3.94 -7.68
C LEU A 123 17.16 -4.07 -7.87
N GLU A 124 17.83 -3.16 -8.60
CA GLU A 124 19.28 -3.16 -8.73
C GLU A 124 20.00 -3.09 -7.37
N LYS A 125 19.37 -2.54 -6.33
CA LYS A 125 19.92 -2.41 -4.97
C LYS A 125 19.83 -3.67 -4.12
N TYR A 126 19.20 -4.74 -4.66
CA TYR A 126 18.91 -5.99 -3.95
C TYR A 126 19.69 -7.15 -4.57
N GLU A 127 19.93 -8.17 -3.75
CA GLU A 127 20.75 -9.33 -4.10
C GLU A 127 19.94 -10.64 -3.90
N SER A 128 20.52 -11.74 -4.39
CA SER A 128 19.97 -13.08 -4.15
C SER A 128 19.84 -13.36 -2.66
N GLY A 129 18.66 -13.85 -2.25
CA GLY A 129 18.32 -14.12 -0.85
C GLY A 129 17.67 -12.96 -0.10
N ASP A 130 17.63 -11.75 -0.66
CA ASP A 130 16.76 -10.67 -0.18
C ASP A 130 15.28 -10.98 -0.45
N TRP A 131 14.36 -10.21 0.15
CA TRP A 131 12.94 -10.46 0.05
C TRP A 131 12.20 -9.36 -0.71
N LEU A 132 11.27 -9.77 -1.56
CA LEU A 132 10.19 -8.93 -2.08
C LEU A 132 8.89 -9.30 -1.34
N LEU A 133 8.29 -8.34 -0.65
CA LEU A 133 6.95 -8.46 -0.07
C LEU A 133 5.97 -7.66 -0.92
N ILE A 134 4.87 -8.26 -1.34
CA ILE A 134 3.84 -7.64 -2.18
C ILE A 134 2.43 -7.92 -1.66
N GLN A 135 1.48 -7.04 -2.03
CA GLN A 135 0.04 -7.20 -1.80
C GLN A 135 -0.71 -6.93 -3.10
N ASN A 136 -1.97 -7.38 -3.20
CA ASN A 136 -2.77 -7.15 -4.41
C ASN A 136 -3.47 -5.77 -4.41
N GLU A 137 -2.71 -4.70 -4.19
CA GLU A 137 -3.26 -3.32 -4.09
C GLU A 137 -2.57 -2.31 -5.01
N THR A 138 -1.52 -2.73 -5.71
CA THR A 138 -0.76 -1.89 -6.66
C THR A 138 -0.85 -2.43 -8.09
N ASN A 139 -0.27 -1.73 -9.05
CA ASN A 139 -0.08 -2.25 -10.40
C ASN A 139 1.32 -2.86 -10.57
N CYS A 140 1.61 -3.43 -11.74
CA CYS A 140 2.90 -4.01 -12.12
C CYS A 140 3.38 -5.17 -11.21
N LEU A 141 2.47 -5.87 -10.52
CA LEU A 141 2.83 -6.95 -9.60
C LEU A 141 3.53 -8.10 -10.31
N GLU A 142 3.01 -8.57 -11.44
CA GLU A 142 3.63 -9.64 -12.24
C GLU A 142 5.06 -9.28 -12.64
N HIS A 143 5.28 -8.05 -13.12
CA HIS A 143 6.60 -7.56 -13.49
C HIS A 143 7.55 -7.61 -12.29
N ALA A 144 7.13 -7.09 -11.13
CA ALA A 144 7.93 -7.09 -9.91
C ALA A 144 8.29 -8.52 -9.44
N MET A 145 7.32 -9.45 -9.48
CA MET A 145 7.55 -10.85 -9.12
C MET A 145 8.60 -11.51 -10.05
N ARG A 146 8.42 -11.39 -11.36
CA ARG A 146 9.35 -11.99 -12.33
C ARG A 146 10.75 -11.38 -12.24
N ALA A 147 10.86 -10.07 -12.11
CA ALA A 147 12.15 -9.38 -11.98
C ALA A 147 12.88 -9.76 -10.68
N ALA A 148 12.18 -9.80 -9.56
CA ALA A 148 12.75 -10.22 -8.27
C ALA A 148 13.18 -11.69 -8.29
N TYR A 149 12.35 -12.57 -8.87
CA TYR A 149 12.67 -13.99 -9.01
C TYR A 149 13.94 -14.21 -9.86
N ALA A 150 14.06 -13.49 -10.97
CA ALA A 150 15.24 -13.57 -11.85
C ALA A 150 16.54 -13.15 -11.14
N LYS A 151 16.44 -12.30 -10.10
CA LYS A 151 17.56 -11.91 -9.22
C LYS A 151 17.84 -12.91 -8.09
N GLY A 152 17.02 -13.94 -7.93
CA GLY A 152 17.13 -14.90 -6.83
C GLY A 152 16.61 -14.35 -5.49
N MET A 153 15.78 -13.31 -5.52
CA MET A 153 15.08 -12.85 -4.33
C MET A 153 13.98 -13.82 -3.95
N LYS A 154 13.66 -13.88 -2.67
CA LYS A 154 12.49 -14.61 -2.14
C LYS A 154 11.26 -13.72 -2.24
N ILE A 155 10.11 -14.31 -2.57
CA ILE A 155 8.86 -13.57 -2.73
C ILE A 155 7.88 -13.98 -1.64
N ALA A 156 7.32 -12.99 -0.95
CA ALA A 156 6.19 -13.17 -0.04
C ALA A 156 4.99 -12.38 -0.59
N PHE A 157 3.87 -13.05 -0.77
CA PHE A 157 2.67 -12.44 -1.33
C PHE A 157 1.48 -12.53 -0.38
N ASN A 158 0.91 -11.37 -0.07
CA ASN A 158 -0.41 -11.28 0.56
C ASN A 158 -1.46 -11.06 -0.54
N PRO A 159 -2.27 -12.06 -0.92
CA PRO A 159 -3.17 -11.98 -2.07
C PRO A 159 -4.42 -11.12 -1.82
N SER A 160 -4.46 -10.39 -0.73
CA SER A 160 -5.64 -9.59 -0.36
C SER A 160 -5.62 -8.19 -1.00
N PRO A 161 -6.75 -7.74 -1.59
CA PRO A 161 -7.98 -8.50 -1.82
C PRO A 161 -7.78 -9.67 -2.79
N MET A 162 -8.43 -10.81 -2.51
CA MET A 162 -8.37 -11.97 -3.40
C MET A 162 -9.38 -11.80 -4.51
N ASP A 163 -8.90 -11.58 -5.72
CA ASP A 163 -9.69 -11.35 -6.93
C ASP A 163 -9.05 -12.05 -8.14
N GLU A 164 -9.63 -11.87 -9.31
CA GLU A 164 -9.12 -12.43 -10.57
C GLU A 164 -7.69 -11.96 -10.88
N THR A 165 -7.34 -10.73 -10.49
CA THR A 165 -5.97 -10.21 -10.66
C THR A 165 -4.98 -11.03 -9.85
N ALA A 166 -5.27 -11.26 -8.56
CA ALA A 166 -4.42 -12.07 -7.69
C ALA A 166 -4.25 -13.51 -8.22
N LEU A 167 -5.32 -14.09 -8.77
CA LEU A 167 -5.30 -15.43 -9.36
C LEU A 167 -4.49 -15.52 -10.66
N SER A 168 -4.36 -14.42 -11.41
CA SER A 168 -3.60 -14.36 -12.66
C SER A 168 -2.09 -14.18 -12.48
N LEU A 169 -1.63 -13.88 -11.25
CA LEU A 169 -0.22 -13.71 -10.95
C LEU A 169 0.54 -15.05 -10.98
N PRO A 170 1.86 -15.01 -11.23
CA PRO A 170 2.70 -16.23 -11.26
C PRO A 170 2.95 -16.74 -9.83
N LEU A 171 1.94 -17.36 -9.23
CA LEU A 171 1.96 -17.83 -7.84
C LEU A 171 3.02 -18.94 -7.58
N GLU A 172 3.48 -19.61 -8.64
CA GLU A 172 4.59 -20.58 -8.58
C GLU A 172 5.94 -19.96 -8.21
N LEU A 173 6.04 -18.60 -8.20
CA LEU A 173 7.26 -17.88 -7.82
C LEU A 173 7.31 -17.50 -6.32
N VAL A 174 6.23 -17.76 -5.56
CA VAL A 174 6.08 -17.39 -4.14
C VAL A 174 6.65 -18.45 -3.21
#